data_2137dd91244726adfecc93b8f170e6f3
#
_entry.id   2137dd91244726adfecc93b8f170e6f3
#
_cell.length_a   1.000
_cell.length_b   1.000
_cell.length_c   1.000
_cell.angle_alpha   90.00
_cell.angle_beta   90.00
_cell.angle_gamma   90.00
#
_symmetry.space_group_name_H-M   'P 1'
#
loop_
_entity.id
_entity.type
_entity.pdbx_description
1 polymer ?
#
loop_
_entity_poly.entity_id
_entity_poly.type
_entity_poly.pdbx_seq_one_letter_code
_entity_poly.pdbx_strand_id
1 'polypeptide(L)'
;MLDLTTAVGYHGTNPANQEVRPATPPKEGCSAFSFPLSNDAALEVPVLNALRAGLTLSNLLDCANSIFDPFALRTLTPQPQSVPLNLQPTDVQQRIPHHPLLDILPWPSVRTKLICALSLPEPLRPPPARDSMAIMQIVFDIDDTAEGFRVNGMNEFDGKAWEVGEAFFRNWWWALDREVLENTNRLRAQRGVGRLRLEAAA
;
A
#
# COMPACT_ATOMS: atom_id res chain seq x y z
N MET A 1 24.62 -52.84 29.85
CA MET A 1 24.61 -53.02 31.32
C MET A 1 23.67 -51.96 31.87
N LEU A 2 22.55 -52.19 32.34
CA LEU A 2 21.70 -53.09 33.03
C LEU A 2 20.24 -52.74 32.71
N ASP A 3 19.57 -53.74 32.30
CA ASP A 3 18.16 -54.01 32.19
C ASP A 3 17.50 -54.03 33.58
N LEU A 4 16.26 -53.60 33.72
CA LEU A 4 15.35 -54.18 34.72
C LEU A 4 13.89 -53.74 34.42
N THR A 5 13.20 -54.66 33.79
CA THR A 5 11.77 -54.94 33.80
C THR A 5 11.23 -55.10 35.21
N THR A 6 10.05 -54.58 35.54
CA THR A 6 9.12 -55.26 36.44
C THR A 6 7.68 -54.95 36.10
N ALA A 7 6.96 -55.94 35.64
CA ALA A 7 5.51 -56.00 35.54
C ALA A 7 4.88 -56.35 36.87
N VAL A 8 3.75 -55.72 37.23
CA VAL A 8 2.81 -56.27 38.23
C VAL A 8 1.40 -56.14 37.68
N GLY A 9 0.80 -57.27 37.39
CA GLY A 9 -0.62 -57.38 37.07
C GLY A 9 -1.45 -57.46 38.36
N TYR A 10 -2.66 -56.96 38.23
CA TYR A 10 -3.76 -57.36 39.15
C TYR A 10 -5.03 -57.62 38.36
N HIS A 11 -5.55 -58.84 38.58
CA HIS A 11 -6.87 -59.32 38.21
C HIS A 11 -7.94 -58.74 39.11
N GLY A 12 -9.16 -58.57 38.65
CA GLY A 12 -10.32 -58.39 39.47
C GLY A 12 -11.60 -57.91 38.79
N THR A 13 -12.33 -58.89 38.27
CA THR A 13 -13.81 -59.06 38.32
C THR A 13 -14.76 -57.97 37.88
N ASN A 14 -15.45 -58.29 36.80
CA ASN A 14 -16.72 -57.68 36.32
C ASN A 14 -17.85 -58.08 37.31
N PRO A 15 -18.82 -57.20 37.56
CA PRO A 15 -20.22 -57.61 37.28
C PRO A 15 -21.13 -56.54 36.69
N ALA A 16 -21.99 -57.04 35.82
CA ALA A 16 -23.38 -56.72 35.59
C ALA A 16 -23.76 -55.43 34.85
N ASN A 17 -24.16 -55.72 33.63
CA ASN A 17 -25.31 -55.15 32.87
C ASN A 17 -26.23 -54.24 33.67
N GLN A 18 -26.27 -52.97 33.29
CA GLN A 18 -27.45 -52.12 33.37
C GLN A 18 -27.60 -51.35 32.06
N GLU A 19 -28.59 -51.73 31.28
CA GLU A 19 -29.10 -50.96 30.16
C GLU A 19 -29.53 -49.56 30.63
N VAL A 20 -28.74 -48.56 30.25
CA VAL A 20 -29.19 -47.16 30.36
C VAL A 20 -29.72 -46.77 29.00
N ARG A 21 -31.04 -46.61 28.90
CA ARG A 21 -31.70 -46.01 27.76
C ARG A 21 -31.12 -44.62 27.47
N PRO A 22 -30.81 -44.29 26.21
CA PRO A 22 -30.38 -42.93 25.88
C PRO A 22 -31.57 -41.97 26.01
N ALA A 23 -31.43 -40.97 26.83
CA ALA A 23 -32.38 -39.86 26.92
C ALA A 23 -32.27 -39.03 25.63
N THR A 24 -33.40 -38.84 24.99
CA THR A 24 -33.56 -37.94 23.83
C THR A 24 -33.22 -36.51 24.27
N PRO A 25 -32.29 -35.81 23.58
CA PRO A 25 -32.05 -34.41 23.88
C PRO A 25 -33.25 -33.56 23.43
N PRO A 26 -33.60 -32.50 24.15
CA PRO A 26 -34.67 -31.59 23.76
C PRO A 26 -34.29 -30.89 22.45
N LYS A 27 -35.23 -30.86 21.53
CA LYS A 27 -35.18 -30.02 20.32
C LYS A 27 -35.36 -28.57 20.75
N GLU A 28 -34.30 -27.91 21.13
CA GLU A 28 -34.23 -26.45 21.13
C GLU A 28 -33.79 -26.00 19.74
N GLY A 29 -34.72 -25.32 19.07
CA GLY A 29 -34.44 -24.68 17.80
C GLY A 29 -33.44 -23.55 17.96
N CYS A 30 -32.15 -23.86 17.81
CA CYS A 30 -31.19 -22.84 17.45
C CYS A 30 -31.51 -22.40 16.03
N SER A 31 -32.20 -21.28 15.88
CA SER A 31 -32.22 -20.57 14.63
C SER A 31 -30.75 -20.26 14.31
N ALA A 32 -30.19 -20.98 13.35
CA ALA A 32 -28.88 -20.66 12.81
C ALA A 32 -28.97 -19.22 12.29
N PHE A 33 -28.32 -18.31 13.01
CA PHE A 33 -28.05 -16.98 12.50
C PHE A 33 -27.16 -17.15 11.27
N SER A 34 -27.79 -17.23 10.10
CA SER A 34 -27.11 -17.18 8.84
C SER A 34 -26.76 -15.72 8.60
N PHE A 35 -25.52 -15.33 8.90
CA PHE A 35 -24.97 -14.12 8.34
C PHE A 35 -24.85 -14.35 6.83
N PRO A 36 -25.53 -13.55 5.98
CA PRO A 36 -25.23 -13.57 4.57
C PRO A 36 -23.85 -12.92 4.39
N LEU A 37 -22.81 -13.72 4.55
CA LEU A 37 -21.50 -13.38 4.00
C LEU A 37 -21.69 -13.50 2.49
N SER A 38 -22.04 -12.41 1.82
CA SER A 38 -21.85 -12.31 0.39
C SER A 38 -20.34 -12.44 0.16
N ASN A 39 -19.93 -13.59 -0.34
CA ASN A 39 -18.52 -13.93 -0.62
C ASN A 39 -17.88 -13.04 -1.69
N ASP A 40 -18.58 -12.04 -2.22
CA ASP A 40 -18.12 -11.16 -3.29
C ASP A 40 -17.77 -9.73 -2.83
N ALA A 41 -17.92 -9.41 -1.56
CA ALA A 41 -17.41 -8.16 -1.03
C ALA A 41 -15.96 -8.38 -0.56
N ALA A 42 -15.03 -8.46 -1.50
CA ALA A 42 -13.63 -8.21 -1.19
C ALA A 42 -13.58 -6.82 -0.55
N LEU A 43 -13.20 -6.75 0.73
CA LEU A 43 -13.06 -5.49 1.45
C LEU A 43 -11.90 -4.75 0.79
N GLU A 44 -12.20 -3.90 -0.18
CA GLU A 44 -11.21 -3.02 -0.78
C GLU A 44 -10.82 -1.97 0.27
N VAL A 45 -9.64 -2.13 0.85
CA VAL A 45 -9.03 -1.11 1.70
C VAL A 45 -8.09 -0.27 0.83
N PRO A 46 -8.49 0.94 0.40
CA PRO A 46 -7.75 1.72 -0.61
C PRO A 46 -6.30 2.04 -0.21
N VAL A 47 -6.02 2.15 1.09
CA VAL A 47 -4.65 2.36 1.61
C VAL A 47 -3.79 1.10 1.38
N LEU A 48 -4.32 -0.10 1.64
CA LEU A 48 -3.60 -1.35 1.34
C LEU A 48 -3.40 -1.52 -0.16
N ASN A 49 -4.32 -1.01 -0.99
CA ASN A 49 -4.16 -1.00 -2.44
C ASN A 49 -3.00 -0.11 -2.87
N ALA A 50 -2.79 1.06 -2.24
CA ALA A 50 -1.67 1.94 -2.54
C ALA A 50 -0.31 1.30 -2.18
N LEU A 51 -0.21 0.67 -1.01
CA LEU A 51 1.00 -0.06 -0.61
C LEU A 51 1.28 -1.24 -1.57
N ARG A 52 0.26 -2.04 -1.87
CA ARG A 52 0.38 -3.15 -2.84
C ARG A 52 0.81 -2.64 -4.22
N ALA A 53 0.18 -1.57 -4.69
CA ALA A 53 0.52 -0.94 -5.96
C ALA A 53 1.97 -0.44 -5.97
N GLY A 54 2.41 0.23 -4.90
CA GLY A 54 3.79 0.67 -4.74
C GLY A 54 4.78 -0.50 -4.81
N LEU A 55 4.49 -1.63 -4.16
CA LEU A 55 5.31 -2.84 -4.22
C LEU A 55 5.29 -3.47 -5.63
N THR A 56 4.15 -3.51 -6.30
CA THR A 56 4.05 -4.01 -7.68
C THR A 56 4.89 -3.16 -8.63
N LEU A 57 4.79 -1.83 -8.54
CA LEU A 57 5.58 -0.91 -9.35
C LEU A 57 7.07 -1.00 -9.05
N SER A 58 7.45 -1.11 -7.78
CA SER A 58 8.86 -1.22 -7.39
C SER A 58 9.50 -2.53 -7.89
N ASN A 59 8.75 -3.63 -7.91
CA ASN A 59 9.20 -4.89 -8.50
C ASN A 59 9.30 -4.79 -10.03
N LEU A 60 8.30 -4.18 -10.70
CA LEU A 60 8.32 -3.97 -12.15
C LEU A 60 9.54 -3.14 -12.58
N LEU A 61 9.92 -2.14 -11.79
CA LEU A 61 11.01 -1.21 -12.07
C LEU A 61 12.34 -1.63 -11.43
N ASP A 62 12.43 -2.83 -10.86
CA ASP A 62 13.62 -3.40 -10.20
C ASP A 62 14.24 -2.46 -9.15
N CYS A 63 13.40 -1.96 -8.25
CA CYS A 63 13.84 -1.08 -7.17
C CYS A 63 13.30 -1.43 -5.77
N ALA A 64 12.60 -2.54 -5.64
CA ALA A 64 11.96 -2.93 -4.38
C ALA A 64 12.93 -2.99 -3.19
N ASN A 65 14.18 -3.39 -3.43
CA ASN A 65 15.20 -3.48 -2.38
C ASN A 65 15.81 -2.13 -1.99
N SER A 66 15.67 -1.11 -2.82
CA SER A 66 16.34 0.20 -2.63
C SER A 66 15.39 1.34 -2.31
N ILE A 67 14.08 1.16 -2.44
CA ILE A 67 13.11 2.24 -2.13
C ILE A 67 13.06 2.61 -0.64
N PHE A 68 13.53 1.73 0.23
CA PHE A 68 13.58 1.97 1.69
C PHE A 68 14.95 2.43 2.19
N ASP A 69 15.97 2.48 1.31
CA ASP A 69 17.28 3.03 1.65
C ASP A 69 17.26 4.55 1.39
N PRO A 70 17.28 5.41 2.42
CA PRO A 70 17.12 6.86 2.27
C PRO A 70 18.26 7.51 1.47
N PHE A 71 19.35 6.81 1.25
CA PHE A 71 20.52 7.28 0.51
C PHE A 71 20.67 6.66 -0.88
N ALA A 72 19.74 5.78 -1.26
CA ALA A 72 19.78 5.15 -2.56
C ALA A 72 19.66 6.20 -3.67
N LEU A 73 20.54 6.12 -4.65
CA LEU A 73 20.49 6.94 -5.87
C LEU A 73 20.66 6.05 -7.09
N ARG A 74 19.86 6.30 -8.11
CA ARG A 74 19.99 5.64 -9.41
C ARG A 74 19.61 6.56 -10.56
N THR A 75 20.00 6.16 -11.76
CA THR A 75 19.44 6.64 -13.03
C THR A 75 18.77 5.47 -13.73
N LEU A 76 17.73 5.74 -14.50
CA LEU A 76 17.04 4.70 -15.25
C LEU A 76 17.59 4.58 -16.67
N THR A 77 17.64 3.34 -17.16
CA THR A 77 17.79 3.04 -18.60
C THR A 77 16.43 2.95 -19.27
N PRO A 78 16.36 3.09 -20.61
CA PRO A 78 15.11 2.83 -21.33
C PRO A 78 14.53 1.46 -20.97
N GLN A 79 13.24 1.43 -20.66
CA GLN A 79 12.55 0.20 -20.28
C GLN A 79 11.95 -0.50 -21.51
N PRO A 80 11.70 -1.82 -21.45
CA PRO A 80 11.00 -2.54 -22.49
C PRO A 80 9.63 -1.93 -22.80
N GLN A 81 9.16 -2.08 -24.04
CA GLN A 81 7.84 -1.59 -24.47
C GLN A 81 6.66 -2.23 -23.72
N SER A 82 6.89 -3.35 -23.03
CA SER A 82 5.90 -3.98 -22.15
C SER A 82 5.58 -3.17 -20.89
N VAL A 83 6.48 -2.26 -20.48
CA VAL A 83 6.22 -1.34 -19.37
C VAL A 83 5.25 -0.25 -19.83
N PRO A 84 4.16 0.03 -19.10
CA PRO A 84 3.20 1.05 -19.44
C PRO A 84 3.84 2.41 -19.75
N LEU A 85 3.27 3.15 -20.71
CA LEU A 85 3.85 4.40 -21.21
C LEU A 85 4.07 5.45 -20.10
N ASN A 86 3.14 5.56 -19.17
CA ASN A 86 3.25 6.46 -18.01
C ASN A 86 4.34 6.04 -17.01
N LEU A 87 4.83 4.82 -17.07
CA LEU A 87 5.92 4.29 -16.24
C LEU A 87 7.26 4.25 -17.00
N GLN A 88 7.27 4.58 -18.28
CA GLN A 88 8.52 4.74 -19.03
C GLN A 88 9.37 5.86 -18.40
N PRO A 89 10.71 5.70 -18.37
CA PRO A 89 11.60 6.72 -17.85
C PRO A 89 11.47 8.04 -18.59
N THR A 90 11.41 9.12 -17.84
CA THR A 90 11.53 10.46 -18.40
C THR A 90 13.01 10.77 -18.70
N ASP A 91 13.28 11.77 -19.56
CA ASP A 91 14.64 12.23 -19.84
C ASP A 91 15.41 12.61 -18.57
N VAL A 92 14.69 13.16 -17.59
CA VAL A 92 15.26 13.56 -16.31
C VAL A 92 15.71 12.33 -15.49
N GLN A 93 14.88 11.29 -15.44
CA GLN A 93 15.22 10.04 -14.74
C GLN A 93 16.42 9.31 -15.36
N GLN A 94 16.63 9.49 -16.67
CA GLN A 94 17.79 8.90 -17.36
C GLN A 94 19.09 9.66 -17.13
N ARG A 95 19.04 10.94 -16.76
CA ARG A 95 20.20 11.83 -16.69
C ARG A 95 20.58 12.24 -15.27
N ILE A 96 19.61 12.39 -14.38
CA ILE A 96 19.83 12.90 -13.02
C ILE A 96 19.72 11.74 -12.02
N PRO A 97 20.78 11.46 -11.24
CA PRO A 97 20.69 10.51 -10.14
C PRO A 97 19.62 10.96 -9.13
N HIS A 98 18.72 10.05 -8.80
CA HIS A 98 17.58 10.33 -7.94
C HIS A 98 17.18 9.10 -7.12
N HIS A 99 16.40 9.34 -6.07
CA HIS A 99 15.95 8.26 -5.20
C HIS A 99 14.90 7.37 -5.91
N PRO A 100 15.04 6.02 -5.83
CA PRO A 100 14.16 5.06 -6.53
C PRO A 100 12.67 5.19 -6.19
N LEU A 101 12.33 5.69 -5.01
CA LEU A 101 10.95 5.97 -4.62
C LEU A 101 10.21 6.86 -5.64
N LEU A 102 10.93 7.80 -6.25
CA LEU A 102 10.31 8.72 -7.21
C LEU A 102 9.89 8.02 -8.51
N ASP A 103 10.52 6.89 -8.85
CA ASP A 103 10.23 6.13 -10.05
C ASP A 103 8.86 5.45 -10.01
N ILE A 104 8.39 5.07 -8.82
CA ILE A 104 7.10 4.39 -8.67
C ILE A 104 5.89 5.33 -8.71
N LEU A 105 6.10 6.66 -8.75
CA LEU A 105 5.01 7.61 -8.93
C LEU A 105 4.43 7.49 -10.35
N PRO A 106 3.11 7.31 -10.50
CA PRO A 106 2.51 6.98 -11.79
C PRO A 106 2.43 8.15 -12.78
N TRP A 107 2.89 9.33 -12.40
CA TRP A 107 2.82 10.55 -13.19
C TRP A 107 4.22 11.03 -13.63
N PRO A 108 4.58 10.93 -14.93
CA PRO A 108 5.90 11.33 -15.45
C PRO A 108 6.30 12.76 -15.11
N SER A 109 5.34 13.68 -15.18
CA SER A 109 5.57 15.10 -14.90
C SER A 109 5.89 15.35 -13.42
N VAL A 110 5.20 14.65 -12.50
CA VAL A 110 5.47 14.74 -11.06
C VAL A 110 6.87 14.22 -10.75
N ARG A 111 7.25 13.06 -11.31
CA ARG A 111 8.61 12.53 -11.19
C ARG A 111 9.66 13.55 -11.64
N THR A 112 9.47 14.10 -12.85
CA THR A 112 10.37 15.11 -13.40
C THR A 112 10.53 16.31 -12.49
N LYS A 113 9.44 16.89 -12.00
CA LYS A 113 9.48 18.08 -11.15
C LYS A 113 10.15 17.81 -9.80
N LEU A 114 9.84 16.69 -9.16
CA LEU A 114 10.45 16.31 -7.89
C LEU A 114 11.94 16.07 -8.05
N ILE A 115 12.38 15.31 -9.07
CA ILE A 115 13.80 15.05 -9.34
C ILE A 115 14.53 16.34 -9.62
N CYS A 116 14.00 17.20 -10.49
CA CYS A 116 14.62 18.50 -10.78
C CYS A 116 14.76 19.36 -9.51
N ALA A 117 13.69 19.46 -8.71
CA ALA A 117 13.74 20.27 -7.50
C ALA A 117 14.73 19.72 -6.47
N LEU A 118 14.74 18.41 -6.23
CA LEU A 118 15.64 17.76 -5.27
C LEU A 118 17.11 17.76 -5.74
N SER A 119 17.37 17.88 -7.05
CA SER A 119 18.72 18.01 -7.59
C SER A 119 19.33 19.41 -7.45
N LEU A 120 18.50 20.43 -7.14
CA LEU A 120 18.99 21.78 -6.91
C LEU A 120 19.77 21.87 -5.58
N PRO A 121 20.69 22.85 -5.46
CA PRO A 121 21.24 23.26 -4.16
C PRO A 121 20.11 23.60 -3.17
N GLU A 122 20.25 23.20 -1.92
CA GLU A 122 19.23 23.32 -0.88
C GLU A 122 18.55 24.70 -0.81
N PRO A 123 19.26 25.85 -0.85
CA PRO A 123 18.61 27.16 -0.77
C PRO A 123 17.66 27.48 -1.95
N LEU A 124 17.84 26.82 -3.09
CA LEU A 124 17.04 27.01 -4.31
C LEU A 124 15.85 26.05 -4.40
N ARG A 125 15.74 25.10 -3.48
CA ARG A 125 14.60 24.16 -3.45
C ARG A 125 13.36 24.83 -2.90
N PRO A 126 12.16 24.37 -3.31
CA PRO A 126 10.92 24.70 -2.60
C PRO A 126 11.00 24.36 -1.11
N PRO A 127 10.33 25.09 -0.21
CA PRO A 127 10.53 24.94 1.24
C PRO A 127 10.48 23.50 1.77
N PRO A 128 9.52 22.64 1.41
CA PRO A 128 9.48 21.25 1.88
C PRO A 128 10.67 20.41 1.37
N ALA A 129 11.20 20.75 0.19
CA ALA A 129 12.33 20.03 -0.42
C ALA A 129 13.71 20.47 0.11
N ARG A 130 13.77 21.48 0.99
CA ARG A 130 15.01 21.95 1.62
C ARG A 130 15.49 21.04 2.74
N ASP A 131 14.58 20.28 3.33
CA ASP A 131 14.94 19.35 4.39
C ASP A 131 15.87 18.26 3.84
N SER A 132 16.93 17.94 4.58
CA SER A 132 17.84 16.84 4.25
C SER A 132 17.13 15.48 4.18
N MET A 133 16.02 15.35 4.89
CA MET A 133 15.16 14.16 4.91
C MET A 133 13.93 14.29 4.00
N ALA A 134 13.95 15.19 3.02
CA ALA A 134 12.81 15.44 2.12
C ALA A 134 12.27 14.17 1.46
N ILE A 135 13.15 13.23 1.10
CA ILE A 135 12.72 11.92 0.56
C ILE A 135 11.90 11.12 1.58
N MET A 136 12.34 11.10 2.84
CA MET A 136 11.59 10.40 3.90
C MET A 136 10.25 11.08 4.18
N GLN A 137 10.20 12.41 4.08
CA GLN A 137 8.93 13.13 4.18
C GLN A 137 7.98 12.74 3.04
N ILE A 138 8.47 12.57 1.81
CA ILE A 138 7.67 12.06 0.68
C ILE A 138 7.13 10.66 1.00
N VAL A 139 7.95 9.75 1.56
CA VAL A 139 7.51 8.42 1.99
C VAL A 139 6.37 8.52 2.98
N PHE A 140 6.55 9.30 4.05
CA PHE A 140 5.52 9.47 5.09
C PHE A 140 4.23 10.07 4.54
N ASP A 141 4.33 11.06 3.66
CA ASP A 141 3.16 11.71 3.06
C ASP A 141 2.40 10.78 2.10
N ILE A 142 3.08 9.81 1.47
CA ILE A 142 2.46 8.80 0.61
C ILE A 142 1.80 7.71 1.45
N ASP A 143 2.46 7.25 2.51
CA ASP A 143 2.05 6.11 3.34
C ASP A 143 1.18 6.50 4.54
N ASP A 144 0.78 7.77 4.64
CA ASP A 144 -0.08 8.22 5.73
C ASP A 144 -1.41 7.45 5.73
N THR A 145 -1.77 6.85 6.86
CA THR A 145 -2.94 5.96 6.96
C THR A 145 -4.27 6.68 6.77
N ALA A 146 -4.33 7.97 7.10
CA ALA A 146 -5.55 8.80 7.00
C ALA A 146 -5.56 9.64 5.73
N GLU A 147 -4.44 10.27 5.41
CA GLU A 147 -4.30 11.31 4.39
C GLU A 147 -3.29 10.96 3.28
N GLY A 148 -2.83 9.71 3.20
CA GLY A 148 -1.89 9.24 2.20
C GLY A 148 -2.53 8.93 0.84
N PHE A 149 -1.74 8.35 -0.05
CA PHE A 149 -2.21 7.96 -1.38
C PHE A 149 -3.24 6.84 -1.32
N ARG A 150 -4.13 6.83 -2.31
CA ARG A 150 -5.12 5.78 -2.50
C ARG A 150 -5.09 5.31 -3.95
N VAL A 151 -5.31 4.02 -4.15
CA VAL A 151 -5.50 3.44 -5.49
C VAL A 151 -6.91 2.89 -5.58
N ASN A 152 -7.65 3.36 -6.57
CA ASN A 152 -9.02 2.97 -6.83
C ASN A 152 -9.06 1.92 -7.95
N GLY A 153 -9.77 0.84 -7.72
CA GLY A 153 -9.88 -0.26 -8.67
C GLY A 153 -8.65 -1.18 -8.71
N MET A 154 -8.55 -1.97 -9.78
CA MET A 154 -7.62 -3.10 -9.90
C MET A 154 -6.40 -2.82 -10.79
N ASN A 155 -6.30 -1.61 -11.39
CA ASN A 155 -5.21 -1.28 -12.31
C ASN A 155 -4.28 -0.22 -11.71
N GLU A 156 -3.29 -0.67 -10.97
CA GLU A 156 -2.25 0.15 -10.36
C GLU A 156 -1.31 0.82 -11.38
N PHE A 157 -1.31 0.34 -12.61
CA PHE A 157 -0.48 0.91 -13.68
C PHE A 157 -1.10 2.15 -14.33
N ASP A 158 -2.40 2.39 -14.14
CA ASP A 158 -3.08 3.58 -14.64
C ASP A 158 -2.98 4.73 -13.62
N GLY A 159 -2.27 5.79 -13.96
CA GLY A 159 -2.17 7.00 -13.11
C GLY A 159 -3.53 7.63 -12.77
N LYS A 160 -4.59 7.34 -13.54
CA LYS A 160 -5.95 7.82 -13.26
C LYS A 160 -6.64 7.06 -12.12
N ALA A 161 -6.14 5.85 -11.78
CA ALA A 161 -6.60 5.10 -10.61
C ALA A 161 -6.08 5.68 -9.29
N TRP A 162 -5.01 6.49 -9.35
CA TRP A 162 -4.38 7.03 -8.16
C TRP A 162 -5.00 8.35 -7.72
N GLU A 163 -5.24 8.45 -6.42
CA GLU A 163 -5.67 9.65 -5.72
C GLU A 163 -4.52 10.16 -4.85
N VAL A 164 -4.12 11.39 -5.05
CA VAL A 164 -3.13 12.06 -4.20
C VAL A 164 -3.74 12.33 -2.83
N GLY A 165 -2.99 11.98 -1.78
CA GLY A 165 -3.38 12.24 -0.40
C GLY A 165 -3.21 13.71 0.00
N GLU A 166 -3.91 14.11 1.04
CA GLU A 166 -3.85 15.49 1.54
C GLU A 166 -2.50 15.82 2.17
N ALA A 167 -1.86 14.83 2.83
CA ALA A 167 -0.51 14.97 3.39
C ALA A 167 0.50 15.33 2.30
N PHE A 168 0.51 14.57 1.21
CA PHE A 168 1.37 14.87 0.06
C PHE A 168 1.02 16.20 -0.61
N PHE A 169 -0.27 16.50 -0.80
CA PHE A 169 -0.69 17.76 -1.41
C PHE A 169 -0.21 18.97 -0.61
N ARG A 170 -0.29 18.94 0.70
CA ARG A 170 0.14 20.04 1.58
C ARG A 170 1.60 20.43 1.37
N ASN A 171 2.47 19.44 1.18
CA ASN A 171 3.91 19.64 1.07
C ASN A 171 4.41 19.76 -0.38
N TRP A 172 3.78 19.06 -1.32
CA TRP A 172 4.32 18.84 -2.67
C TRP A 172 3.37 19.30 -3.79
N TRP A 173 2.37 20.14 -3.48
CA TRP A 173 1.37 20.65 -4.46
C TRP A 173 2.01 21.25 -5.71
N TRP A 174 3.15 21.89 -5.58
CA TRP A 174 3.91 22.53 -6.68
C TRP A 174 4.42 21.50 -7.72
N ALA A 175 4.60 20.24 -7.34
CA ALA A 175 4.98 19.18 -8.25
C ALA A 175 3.78 18.62 -9.04
N LEU A 176 2.55 18.80 -8.56
CA LEU A 176 1.35 18.27 -9.20
C LEU A 176 0.95 19.08 -10.43
N ASP A 177 0.51 18.38 -11.46
CA ASP A 177 -0.13 19.02 -12.61
C ASP A 177 -1.62 19.20 -12.36
N ARG A 178 -2.20 20.10 -13.13
CA ARG A 178 -3.64 20.35 -13.09
C ARG A 178 -4.45 19.08 -13.35
N GLU A 179 -4.04 18.25 -14.31
CA GLU A 179 -4.73 16.99 -14.65
C GLU A 179 -4.71 16.01 -13.46
N VAL A 180 -3.57 15.87 -12.78
CA VAL A 180 -3.43 15.03 -11.58
C VAL A 180 -4.36 15.51 -10.47
N LEU A 181 -4.40 16.83 -10.22
CA LEU A 181 -5.26 17.42 -9.21
C LEU A 181 -6.75 17.30 -9.54
N GLU A 182 -7.13 17.53 -10.80
CA GLU A 182 -8.52 17.38 -11.26
C GLU A 182 -8.99 15.93 -11.12
N ASN A 183 -8.15 14.94 -11.53
CA ASN A 183 -8.46 13.54 -11.37
C ASN A 183 -8.58 13.15 -9.88
N THR A 184 -7.64 13.58 -9.05
CA THR A 184 -7.69 13.38 -7.60
C THR A 184 -9.00 13.93 -7.02
N ASN A 185 -9.36 15.15 -7.36
CA ASN A 185 -10.58 15.78 -6.86
C ASN A 185 -11.86 15.09 -7.36
N ARG A 186 -11.82 14.47 -8.55
CA ARG A 186 -12.92 13.63 -9.04
C ARG A 186 -13.07 12.37 -8.19
N LEU A 187 -11.96 11.68 -7.89
CA LEU A 187 -11.97 10.48 -7.04
C LEU A 187 -12.41 10.80 -5.60
N ARG A 188 -11.92 11.90 -5.04
CA ARG A 188 -12.34 12.40 -3.72
C ARG A 188 -13.84 12.67 -3.66
N ALA A 189 -14.38 13.30 -4.70
CA ALA A 189 -15.83 13.57 -4.80
C ALA A 189 -16.67 12.28 -4.85
N GLN A 190 -16.18 11.24 -5.53
CA GLN A 190 -16.86 9.93 -5.61
C GLN A 190 -17.02 9.26 -4.24
N ARG A 191 -16.08 9.48 -3.31
CA ARG A 191 -16.17 8.96 -1.95
C ARG A 191 -16.68 9.98 -0.91
N GLY A 192 -17.20 11.13 -1.36
CA GLY A 192 -17.86 12.11 -0.50
C GLY A 192 -16.93 12.97 0.36
N VAL A 193 -15.62 13.09 0.00
CA VAL A 193 -14.69 13.95 0.74
C VAL A 193 -14.39 15.25 0.01
N GLY A 194 -13.92 16.26 0.77
CA GLY A 194 -13.61 17.58 0.27
C GLY A 194 -12.53 17.59 -0.80
N ARG A 195 -12.59 18.58 -1.69
CA ARG A 195 -11.57 18.79 -2.74
C ARG A 195 -10.27 19.31 -2.12
N LEU A 196 -9.14 18.86 -2.66
CA LEU A 196 -7.85 19.49 -2.39
C LEU A 196 -7.84 20.90 -3.00
N ARG A 197 -7.51 21.89 -2.19
CA ARG A 197 -7.39 23.29 -2.59
C ARG A 197 -6.20 23.90 -1.86
N LEU A 198 -5.49 24.79 -2.55
CA LEU A 198 -4.54 25.66 -1.86
C LEU A 198 -5.39 26.65 -1.03
N GLU A 199 -5.13 26.69 0.27
CA GLU A 199 -5.68 27.76 1.09
C GLU A 199 -5.03 29.07 0.63
N ALA A 200 -5.86 30.08 0.33
CA ALA A 200 -5.35 31.42 0.08
C ALA A 200 -4.63 31.86 1.35
N ALA A 201 -3.35 32.23 1.23
CA ALA A 201 -2.64 32.83 2.36
C ALA A 201 -3.45 34.02 2.87
N ALA A 202 -3.89 33.93 4.13
CA ALA A 202 -4.62 34.98 4.81
C ALA A 202 -3.71 36.17 5.11
#